data_54fb83d3372b167522d6446ed3bcfa24
#
_entry.id   54fb83d3372b167522d6446ed3bcfa24
#
_cell.length_a   1.000
_cell.length_b   1.000
_cell.length_c   1.000
_cell.angle_alpha   90.00
_cell.angle_beta   90.00
_cell.angle_gamma   90.00
#
_symmetry.space_group_name_H-M   'P 1'
#
loop_
_entity.id
_entity.type
_entity.pdbx_description
1 polymer ?
#
loop_
_entity_poly.entity_id
_entity_poly.type
_entity_poly.pdbx_seq_one_letter_code
_entity_poly.pdbx_strand_id
1 'polypeptide(L)'
;RDYYASRGLGDVYKRQELARQYGIEGFCYWHYWFGNGRQLLQRPFQEVLASGEPDFPFCLAWANHSWEDKQFNKEGGNKMLMEQLYPGDEDYIAHFNAVLPAFKDPRYIRVNGEPLFMIYAPMKVPDIAHFIELWQKLAEPHGFRIHFVGHTSKTEELPLFRQWGFNATNLVRLFDVFQKNYSLLGRIKTKFQRITFHQGQRIDYERAARYFSGPVSYTHLTLPTN
;
A
#
# COMPACT_ATOMS: atom_id res chain seq x y z
N ARG A 1 -12.71 29.56 -10.99
CA ARG A 1 -12.42 28.49 -9.99
C ARG A 1 -13.10 27.18 -10.36
N ASP A 2 -14.31 27.20 -10.88
CA ASP A 2 -15.13 26.00 -11.20
C ASP A 2 -14.69 25.25 -12.45
N TYR A 3 -14.01 25.90 -13.38
CA TYR A 3 -13.55 25.31 -14.64
C TYR A 3 -12.45 24.25 -14.46
N TYR A 4 -11.57 24.39 -13.45
CA TYR A 4 -10.55 23.38 -13.13
C TYR A 4 -11.12 22.21 -12.34
N ALA A 5 -12.13 22.44 -11.51
CA ALA A 5 -12.82 21.39 -10.77
C ALA A 5 -13.63 20.47 -11.72
N SER A 6 -14.31 21.04 -12.71
CA SER A 6 -15.08 20.27 -13.70
C SER A 6 -14.20 19.43 -14.64
N ARG A 7 -12.98 19.88 -14.97
CA ARG A 7 -12.01 19.06 -15.70
C ARG A 7 -11.48 17.90 -14.86
N GLY A 8 -11.27 18.10 -13.55
CA GLY A 8 -10.82 17.06 -12.63
C GLY A 8 -11.84 15.91 -12.51
N LEU A 9 -13.12 16.23 -12.37
CA LEU A 9 -14.21 15.23 -12.30
C LEU A 9 -14.32 14.42 -13.59
N GLY A 10 -14.32 15.07 -14.77
CA GLY A 10 -14.36 14.39 -16.06
C GLY A 10 -13.18 13.40 -16.27
N ASP A 11 -12.00 13.73 -15.76
CA ASP A 11 -10.83 12.85 -15.81
C ASP A 11 -10.98 11.65 -14.86
N VAL A 12 -11.59 11.83 -13.69
CA VAL A 12 -11.85 10.74 -12.73
C VAL A 12 -12.82 9.73 -13.31
N TYR A 13 -13.94 10.15 -13.89
CA TYR A 13 -14.90 9.26 -14.56
C TYR A 13 -14.28 8.48 -15.73
N LYS A 14 -13.48 9.15 -16.56
CA LYS A 14 -12.78 8.48 -17.67
C LYS A 14 -11.80 7.41 -17.17
N ARG A 15 -11.08 7.69 -16.09
CA ARG A 15 -10.14 6.72 -15.50
C ARG A 15 -10.86 5.53 -14.89
N GLN A 16 -12.03 5.72 -14.28
CA GLN A 16 -12.85 4.63 -13.78
C GLN A 16 -13.38 3.74 -14.89
N GLU A 17 -13.95 4.37 -15.92
CA GLU A 17 -14.45 3.61 -17.06
C GLU A 17 -13.32 2.82 -17.73
N LEU A 18 -12.17 3.44 -17.91
CA LEU A 18 -10.99 2.76 -18.40
C LEU A 18 -10.56 1.61 -17.47
N ALA A 19 -10.58 1.83 -16.15
CA ALA A 19 -10.26 0.79 -15.18
C ALA A 19 -11.20 -0.42 -15.29
N ARG A 20 -12.52 -0.19 -15.38
CA ARG A 20 -13.52 -1.24 -15.60
C ARG A 20 -13.29 -2.01 -16.90
N GLN A 21 -13.04 -1.31 -18.01
CA GLN A 21 -12.77 -1.92 -19.32
C GLN A 21 -11.54 -2.83 -19.29
N TYR A 22 -10.55 -2.53 -18.45
CA TYR A 22 -9.32 -3.32 -18.30
C TYR A 22 -9.34 -4.28 -17.11
N GLY A 23 -10.51 -4.54 -16.51
CA GLY A 23 -10.68 -5.52 -15.46
C GLY A 23 -10.11 -5.12 -14.10
N ILE A 24 -9.93 -3.82 -13.84
CA ILE A 24 -9.57 -3.32 -12.51
C ILE A 24 -10.85 -3.22 -11.68
N GLU A 25 -10.89 -3.92 -10.55
CA GLU A 25 -12.09 -4.04 -9.72
C GLU A 25 -12.20 -2.97 -8.63
N GLY A 26 -11.09 -2.29 -8.29
CA GLY A 26 -11.10 -1.25 -7.27
C GLY A 26 -9.76 -0.53 -7.14
N PHE A 27 -9.75 0.56 -6.38
CA PHE A 27 -8.56 1.36 -6.11
C PHE A 27 -8.13 1.24 -4.66
N CYS A 28 -6.82 1.19 -4.42
CA CYS A 28 -6.23 1.28 -3.10
C CYS A 28 -5.65 2.69 -2.91
N TYR A 29 -6.27 3.48 -2.04
CA TYR A 29 -5.77 4.83 -1.73
C TYR A 29 -4.67 4.77 -0.68
N TRP A 30 -3.57 5.47 -0.93
CA TRP A 30 -2.57 5.71 0.10
C TRP A 30 -3.13 6.63 1.18
N HIS A 31 -3.11 6.15 2.42
CA HIS A 31 -3.50 6.88 3.61
C HIS A 31 -2.25 7.22 4.42
N TYR A 32 -2.08 8.50 4.72
CA TYR A 32 -0.90 9.00 5.44
C TYR A 32 -1.30 9.50 6.82
N TRP A 33 -1.00 8.70 7.82
CA TRP A 33 -1.15 9.02 9.23
C TRP A 33 0.22 8.93 9.88
N PHE A 34 0.77 10.09 10.32
CA PHE A 34 2.14 10.19 10.83
C PHE A 34 2.24 10.17 12.34
N GLY A 35 1.14 9.92 13.05
CA GLY A 35 1.02 10.00 14.50
C GLY A 35 0.59 11.38 14.99
N ASN A 36 0.11 11.44 16.25
CA ASN A 36 -0.43 12.64 16.88
C ASN A 36 -1.52 13.34 16.04
N GLY A 37 -2.37 12.58 15.38
CA GLY A 37 -3.44 13.09 14.51
C GLY A 37 -2.96 13.75 13.21
N ARG A 38 -1.68 13.68 12.89
CA ARG A 38 -1.12 14.35 11.72
C ARG A 38 -1.35 13.56 10.45
N GLN A 39 -2.10 14.15 9.52
CA GLN A 39 -2.40 13.59 8.21
C GLN A 39 -1.83 14.47 7.09
N LEU A 40 -1.45 13.85 5.99
CA LEU A 40 -1.07 14.55 4.75
C LEU A 40 -1.75 13.89 3.55
N LEU A 41 -1.97 14.67 2.49
CA LEU A 41 -2.57 14.24 1.23
C LEU A 41 -3.95 13.56 1.38
N GLN A 42 -4.65 13.81 2.50
CA GLN A 42 -5.94 13.21 2.81
C GLN A 42 -7.09 13.77 1.97
N ARG A 43 -6.97 14.98 1.44
CA ARG A 43 -8.05 15.71 0.75
C ARG A 43 -8.68 14.92 -0.42
N PRO A 44 -7.93 14.32 -1.37
CA PRO A 44 -8.53 13.59 -2.48
C PRO A 44 -9.42 12.44 -2.02
N PHE A 45 -8.98 11.69 -1.00
CA PHE A 45 -9.75 10.60 -0.43
C PHE A 45 -10.98 11.11 0.34
N GLN A 46 -10.83 12.18 1.12
CA GLN A 46 -11.96 12.79 1.85
C GLN A 46 -13.04 13.31 0.90
N GLU A 47 -12.66 13.89 -0.25
CA GLU A 47 -13.59 14.31 -1.28
C GLU A 47 -14.35 13.13 -1.90
N VAL A 48 -13.68 12.01 -2.18
CA VAL A 48 -14.29 10.76 -2.65
C VAL A 48 -15.30 10.21 -1.63
N LEU A 49 -14.94 10.25 -0.36
CA LEU A 49 -15.82 9.77 0.72
C LEU A 49 -17.03 10.66 0.91
N ALA A 50 -16.83 11.99 0.92
CA ALA A 50 -17.89 12.96 1.15
C ALA A 50 -18.88 13.10 -0.03
N SER A 51 -18.37 13.00 -1.26
CA SER A 51 -19.20 13.13 -2.47
C SER A 51 -19.98 11.87 -2.84
N GLY A 52 -19.55 10.70 -2.36
CA GLY A 52 -20.03 9.42 -2.86
C GLY A 52 -19.53 9.07 -4.26
N GLU A 53 -18.68 9.91 -4.84
CA GLU A 53 -18.14 9.78 -6.18
C GLU A 53 -16.60 9.70 -6.17
N PRO A 54 -16.01 8.93 -7.05
CA PRO A 54 -16.61 8.03 -8.03
C PRO A 54 -17.28 6.79 -7.39
N ASP A 55 -18.38 6.30 -7.95
CA ASP A 55 -19.00 5.03 -7.57
C ASP A 55 -18.13 3.85 -8.05
N PHE A 56 -17.03 3.65 -7.35
CA PHE A 56 -16.04 2.63 -7.66
C PHE A 56 -15.47 2.04 -6.36
N PRO A 57 -15.27 0.71 -6.29
CA PRO A 57 -14.74 0.08 -5.08
C PRO A 57 -13.36 0.62 -4.69
N PHE A 58 -13.14 0.79 -3.39
CA PHE A 58 -11.85 1.23 -2.88
C PHE A 58 -11.49 0.61 -1.52
N CYS A 59 -10.21 0.63 -1.19
CA CYS A 59 -9.68 0.37 0.14
C CYS A 59 -8.58 1.36 0.49
N LEU A 60 -8.07 1.28 1.72
CA LEU A 60 -6.98 2.10 2.22
C LEU A 60 -5.71 1.29 2.46
N ALA A 61 -4.57 1.91 2.18
CA ALA A 61 -3.27 1.41 2.56
C ALA A 61 -2.54 2.47 3.41
N TRP A 62 -2.25 2.16 4.66
CA TRP A 62 -1.47 3.03 5.53
C TRP A 62 -0.01 3.04 5.11
N ALA A 63 0.43 4.17 4.54
CA ALA A 63 1.81 4.41 4.13
C ALA A 63 2.65 4.85 5.33
N ASN A 64 2.85 3.96 6.27
CA ASN A 64 3.48 4.18 7.57
C ASN A 64 5.01 4.24 7.50
N HIS A 65 5.54 5.20 6.77
CA HIS A 65 6.98 5.44 6.68
C HIS A 65 7.31 6.94 6.66
N SER A 66 8.44 7.28 7.24
CA SER A 66 8.95 8.65 7.23
C SER A 66 9.33 9.08 5.81
N TRP A 67 9.19 10.36 5.53
CA TRP A 67 9.61 10.96 4.27
C TRP A 67 10.98 11.62 4.43
N GLU A 68 11.87 11.27 3.54
CA GLU A 68 13.23 11.78 3.48
C GLU A 68 13.53 12.35 2.10
N ASP A 69 14.30 13.42 2.04
CA ASP A 69 14.81 13.98 0.78
C ASP A 69 15.99 13.16 0.29
N LYS A 70 15.69 12.10 -0.49
CA LYS A 70 16.71 11.18 -1.05
C LYS A 70 17.21 11.59 -2.44
N GLN A 71 16.51 12.49 -3.12
CA GLN A 71 16.74 12.72 -4.56
C GLN A 71 17.47 14.02 -4.86
N PHE A 72 17.41 15.02 -4.00
CA PHE A 72 17.83 16.37 -4.30
C PHE A 72 19.07 16.84 -3.53
N ASN A 73 19.54 16.08 -2.56
CA ASN A 73 20.70 16.48 -1.77
C ASN A 73 21.99 15.85 -2.30
N LYS A 74 22.70 16.59 -3.14
CA LYS A 74 24.02 16.17 -3.69
C LYS A 74 25.14 16.17 -2.65
N GLU A 75 24.91 16.78 -1.49
CA GLU A 75 25.91 17.00 -0.42
C GLU A 75 25.91 15.96 0.69
N GLY A 76 25.13 14.87 0.54
CA GLY A 76 25.33 13.67 1.39
C GLY A 76 24.66 13.72 2.75
N GLY A 77 23.36 13.96 2.81
CA GLY A 77 22.55 13.75 4.01
C GLY A 77 21.08 13.71 3.66
N ASN A 78 20.37 12.65 4.07
CA ASN A 78 18.92 12.59 3.93
C ASN A 78 18.29 13.56 4.92
N LYS A 79 17.71 14.65 4.45
CA LYS A 79 16.93 15.54 5.30
C LYS A 79 15.57 14.87 5.58
N MET A 80 15.22 14.74 6.85
CA MET A 80 13.88 14.31 7.27
C MET A 80 12.87 15.39 6.87
N LEU A 81 11.90 15.05 6.04
CA LEU A 81 10.80 15.92 5.64
C LEU A 81 9.58 15.73 6.55
N MET A 82 9.28 14.49 6.90
CA MET A 82 8.18 14.10 7.76
C MET A 82 8.53 12.80 8.48
N GLU A 83 8.49 12.82 9.79
CA GLU A 83 8.74 11.65 10.62
C GLU A 83 7.45 10.87 10.88
N GLN A 84 7.51 9.55 10.73
CA GLN A 84 6.46 8.64 11.15
C GLN A 84 6.65 8.32 12.63
N LEU A 85 5.66 8.67 13.44
CA LEU A 85 5.63 8.40 14.87
C LEU A 85 4.57 7.34 15.20
N TYR A 86 4.77 6.65 16.33
CA TYR A 86 3.86 5.66 16.89
C TYR A 86 3.67 5.95 18.38
N PRO A 87 2.82 6.96 18.72
CA PRO A 87 2.71 7.45 20.10
C PRO A 87 1.99 6.51 21.07
N GLY A 88 1.38 5.43 20.55
CA GLY A 88 0.67 4.42 21.35
C GLY A 88 -0.85 4.49 21.19
N ASP A 89 -1.57 3.93 22.17
CA ASP A 89 -3.00 3.58 22.07
C ASP A 89 -3.90 4.78 21.75
N GLU A 90 -3.69 5.92 22.38
CA GLU A 90 -4.51 7.11 22.13
C GLU A 90 -4.46 7.54 20.66
N ASP A 91 -3.27 7.49 20.06
CA ASP A 91 -3.10 7.78 18.63
C ASP A 91 -3.67 6.69 17.74
N TYR A 92 -3.52 5.42 18.12
CA TYR A 92 -4.12 4.30 17.39
C TYR A 92 -5.64 4.36 17.39
N ILE A 93 -6.28 4.77 18.51
CA ILE A 93 -7.71 5.01 18.60
C ILE A 93 -8.13 6.21 17.72
N ALA A 94 -7.38 7.31 17.77
CA ALA A 94 -7.64 8.47 16.92
C ALA A 94 -7.53 8.13 15.44
N HIS A 95 -6.53 7.32 15.06
CA HIS A 95 -6.33 6.82 13.71
C HIS A 95 -7.51 5.94 13.25
N PHE A 96 -7.93 4.98 14.07
CA PHE A 96 -9.11 4.15 13.79
C PHE A 96 -10.35 5.02 13.55
N ASN A 97 -10.63 5.97 14.44
CA ASN A 97 -11.78 6.87 14.30
C ASN A 97 -11.73 7.71 13.02
N ALA A 98 -10.54 8.11 12.58
CA ALA A 98 -10.36 8.86 11.34
C ALA A 98 -10.69 8.02 10.09
N VAL A 99 -10.45 6.71 10.09
CA VAL A 99 -10.73 5.81 8.95
C VAL A 99 -12.07 5.09 9.06
N LEU A 100 -12.71 5.08 10.23
CA LEU A 100 -13.98 4.41 10.46
C LEU A 100 -15.11 4.82 9.49
N PRO A 101 -15.27 6.10 9.09
CA PRO A 101 -16.23 6.48 8.07
C PRO A 101 -16.01 5.76 6.74
N ALA A 102 -14.75 5.53 6.35
CA ALA A 102 -14.41 4.78 5.16
C ALA A 102 -14.82 3.31 5.27
N PHE A 103 -14.56 2.68 6.40
CA PHE A 103 -14.97 1.29 6.64
C PHE A 103 -16.49 1.08 6.58
N LYS A 104 -17.28 2.13 6.83
CA LYS A 104 -18.75 2.11 6.75
C LYS A 104 -19.29 2.43 5.35
N ASP A 105 -18.45 2.91 4.43
CA ASP A 105 -18.86 3.21 3.05
C ASP A 105 -19.21 1.90 2.30
N PRO A 106 -20.35 1.82 1.59
CA PRO A 106 -20.76 0.62 0.85
C PRO A 106 -19.79 0.24 -0.28
N ARG A 107 -19.02 1.19 -0.80
CA ARG A 107 -18.01 0.97 -1.84
C ARG A 107 -16.70 0.40 -1.27
N TYR A 108 -16.54 0.37 0.06
CA TYR A 108 -15.30 -0.10 0.67
C TYR A 108 -15.08 -1.59 0.41
N ILE A 109 -13.93 -1.96 -0.11
CA ILE A 109 -13.60 -3.35 -0.45
C ILE A 109 -13.56 -4.20 0.83
N ARG A 110 -14.28 -5.34 0.78
CA ARG A 110 -14.40 -6.27 1.89
C ARG A 110 -14.01 -7.67 1.46
N VAL A 111 -13.38 -8.40 2.35
CA VAL A 111 -13.09 -9.83 2.20
C VAL A 111 -13.92 -10.58 3.26
N ASN A 112 -14.83 -11.44 2.83
CA ASN A 112 -15.77 -12.14 3.72
C ASN A 112 -16.55 -11.20 4.65
N GLY A 113 -16.93 -10.01 4.17
CA GLY A 113 -17.63 -8.99 4.97
C GLY A 113 -16.70 -8.08 5.80
N GLU A 114 -15.42 -8.40 5.92
CA GLU A 114 -14.42 -7.62 6.67
C GLU A 114 -13.79 -6.53 5.79
N PRO A 115 -13.80 -5.23 6.19
CA PRO A 115 -13.12 -4.17 5.43
C PRO A 115 -11.62 -4.43 5.36
N LEU A 116 -11.06 -4.34 4.14
CA LEU A 116 -9.65 -4.57 3.89
C LEU A 116 -8.82 -3.35 4.26
N PHE A 117 -7.83 -3.52 5.15
CA PHE A 117 -6.88 -2.47 5.49
C PHE A 117 -5.44 -2.96 5.33
N MET A 118 -4.70 -2.28 4.44
CA MET A 118 -3.31 -2.63 4.18
C MET A 118 -2.36 -1.79 5.02
N ILE A 119 -1.29 -2.41 5.54
CA ILE A 119 -0.18 -1.74 6.21
C ILE A 119 1.07 -1.91 5.36
N TYR A 120 1.65 -0.78 4.91
CA TYR A 120 2.77 -0.78 3.96
C TYR A 120 4.09 -1.28 4.58
N ALA A 121 4.38 -0.92 5.81
CA ALA A 121 5.62 -1.32 6.49
C ALA A 121 5.34 -1.87 7.91
N PRO A 122 4.74 -3.09 8.02
CA PRO A 122 4.40 -3.68 9.32
C PRO A 122 5.60 -3.77 10.28
N MET A 123 6.78 -4.08 9.75
CA MET A 123 8.03 -4.20 10.52
C MET A 123 8.49 -2.90 11.18
N LYS A 124 7.90 -1.75 10.81
CA LYS A 124 8.22 -0.45 11.40
C LYS A 124 7.31 -0.06 12.56
N VAL A 125 6.17 -0.73 12.71
CA VAL A 125 5.27 -0.50 13.84
C VAL A 125 5.84 -1.24 15.05
N PRO A 126 6.18 -0.55 16.15
CA PRO A 126 6.87 -1.17 17.28
C PRO A 126 6.10 -2.33 17.91
N ASP A 127 4.79 -2.22 17.96
CA ASP A 127 3.88 -3.21 18.56
C ASP A 127 2.70 -3.51 17.63
N ILE A 128 3.02 -4.06 16.46
CA ILE A 128 2.03 -4.30 15.40
C ILE A 128 0.94 -5.30 15.82
N ALA A 129 1.28 -6.31 16.62
CA ALA A 129 0.30 -7.29 17.10
C ALA A 129 -0.73 -6.62 18.03
N HIS A 130 -0.27 -5.76 18.93
CA HIS A 130 -1.13 -4.97 19.80
C HIS A 130 -2.00 -3.98 19.01
N PHE A 131 -1.43 -3.28 18.02
CA PHE A 131 -2.17 -2.41 17.11
C PHE A 131 -3.33 -3.15 16.43
N ILE A 132 -3.07 -4.34 15.88
CA ILE A 132 -4.09 -5.18 15.23
C ILE A 132 -5.17 -5.59 16.24
N GLU A 133 -4.77 -6.08 17.42
CA GLU A 133 -5.72 -6.49 18.47
C GLU A 133 -6.60 -5.32 18.91
N LEU A 134 -6.02 -4.15 19.16
CA LEU A 134 -6.74 -2.94 19.55
C LEU A 134 -7.77 -2.53 18.48
N TRP A 135 -7.37 -2.51 17.21
CA TRP A 135 -8.26 -2.15 16.12
C TRP A 135 -9.38 -3.16 15.92
N GLN A 136 -9.14 -4.47 16.15
CA GLN A 136 -10.20 -5.48 16.14
C GLN A 136 -11.22 -5.22 17.26
N LYS A 137 -10.75 -4.88 18.47
CA LYS A 137 -11.63 -4.52 19.60
C LYS A 137 -12.44 -3.26 19.30
N LEU A 138 -11.86 -2.27 18.66
CA LEU A 138 -12.55 -1.03 18.27
C LEU A 138 -13.57 -1.27 17.13
N ALA A 139 -13.36 -2.24 16.27
CA ALA A 139 -14.25 -2.58 15.18
C ALA A 139 -15.47 -3.40 15.63
N GLU A 140 -15.34 -4.21 16.68
CA GLU A 140 -16.38 -5.12 17.20
C GLU A 140 -17.73 -4.43 17.51
N PRO A 141 -17.78 -3.26 18.20
CA PRO A 141 -19.03 -2.54 18.45
C PRO A 141 -19.73 -2.05 17.18
N HIS A 142 -19.01 -1.99 16.05
CA HIS A 142 -19.55 -1.62 14.75
C HIS A 142 -20.02 -2.82 13.91
N GLY A 143 -19.92 -4.05 14.45
CA GLY A 143 -20.43 -5.26 13.83
C GLY A 143 -19.55 -5.85 12.74
N PHE A 144 -18.26 -5.51 12.69
CA PHE A 144 -17.30 -6.09 11.75
C PHE A 144 -15.94 -6.36 12.39
N ARG A 145 -15.16 -7.20 11.72
CA ARG A 145 -13.72 -7.35 11.93
C ARG A 145 -12.97 -6.72 10.75
N ILE A 146 -11.71 -6.38 10.94
CA ILE A 146 -10.87 -5.81 9.88
C ILE A 146 -10.04 -6.91 9.25
N HIS A 147 -10.01 -6.95 7.91
CA HIS A 147 -9.13 -7.82 7.14
C HIS A 147 -7.77 -7.13 6.93
N PHE A 148 -6.81 -7.42 7.81
CA PHE A 148 -5.49 -6.81 7.73
C PHE A 148 -4.61 -7.48 6.69
N VAL A 149 -4.00 -6.65 5.81
CA VAL A 149 -3.04 -7.09 4.80
C VAL A 149 -1.68 -6.44 5.08
N GLY A 150 -0.67 -7.26 5.35
CA GLY A 150 0.71 -6.80 5.52
C GLY A 150 1.44 -6.73 4.18
N HIS A 151 2.18 -5.64 3.91
CA HIS A 151 2.98 -5.51 2.70
C HIS A 151 4.46 -5.76 3.00
N THR A 152 5.11 -6.56 2.16
CA THR A 152 6.55 -6.80 2.22
C THR A 152 7.12 -7.18 0.86
N SER A 153 8.44 -7.04 0.70
CA SER A 153 9.21 -7.59 -0.41
C SER A 153 10.04 -8.81 -0.02
N LYS A 154 9.93 -9.27 1.23
CA LYS A 154 10.77 -10.31 1.81
C LYS A 154 9.95 -11.52 2.25
N THR A 155 10.24 -12.67 1.67
CA THR A 155 9.54 -13.92 1.98
C THR A 155 9.78 -14.42 3.41
N GLU A 156 10.91 -14.09 3.98
CA GLU A 156 11.28 -14.44 5.35
C GLU A 156 10.44 -13.75 6.43
N GLU A 157 9.74 -12.65 6.08
CA GLU A 157 8.85 -11.93 6.99
C GLU A 157 7.43 -12.54 7.07
N LEU A 158 7.05 -13.40 6.10
CA LEU A 158 5.69 -13.97 6.03
C LEU A 158 5.24 -14.73 7.29
N PRO A 159 6.07 -15.57 7.93
CA PRO A 159 5.67 -16.26 9.15
C PRO A 159 5.33 -15.31 10.30
N LEU A 160 6.06 -14.19 10.41
CA LEU A 160 5.84 -13.16 11.43
C LEU A 160 4.48 -12.48 11.26
N PHE A 161 4.09 -12.15 10.02
CA PHE A 161 2.81 -11.50 9.76
C PHE A 161 1.63 -12.36 10.24
N ARG A 162 1.71 -13.67 10.01
CA ARG A 162 0.71 -14.60 10.52
C ARG A 162 0.63 -14.62 12.05
N GLN A 163 1.78 -14.58 12.72
CA GLN A 163 1.84 -14.53 14.18
C GLN A 163 1.27 -13.23 14.75
N TRP A 164 1.40 -12.12 14.03
CA TRP A 164 0.89 -10.81 14.43
C TRP A 164 -0.60 -10.60 14.14
N GLY A 165 -1.27 -11.58 13.51
CA GLY A 165 -2.70 -11.51 13.26
C GLY A 165 -3.09 -10.92 11.91
N PHE A 166 -2.17 -10.79 10.96
CA PHE A 166 -2.54 -10.45 9.58
C PHE A 166 -3.32 -11.60 8.93
N ASN A 167 -4.38 -11.23 8.20
CA ASN A 167 -5.21 -12.17 7.44
C ASN A 167 -4.55 -12.57 6.12
N ALA A 168 -3.83 -11.62 5.49
CA ALA A 168 -3.16 -11.83 4.22
C ALA A 168 -1.85 -11.02 4.12
N THR A 169 -1.06 -11.32 3.09
CA THR A 169 0.19 -10.61 2.81
C THR A 169 0.28 -10.23 1.34
N ASN A 170 0.57 -8.97 1.08
CA ASN A 170 0.93 -8.48 -0.23
C ASN A 170 2.44 -8.57 -0.42
N LEU A 171 2.89 -9.62 -1.11
CA LEU A 171 4.31 -9.85 -1.40
C LEU A 171 4.70 -9.20 -2.73
N VAL A 172 5.48 -8.12 -2.68
CA VAL A 172 5.97 -7.42 -3.87
C VAL A 172 7.31 -7.98 -4.31
N ARG A 173 7.31 -8.69 -5.42
CA ARG A 173 8.50 -9.36 -5.98
C ARG A 173 9.19 -8.60 -7.12
N LEU A 174 8.74 -7.38 -7.40
CA LEU A 174 9.29 -6.58 -8.51
C LEU A 174 10.82 -6.41 -8.42
N PHE A 175 11.33 -6.22 -7.21
CA PHE A 175 12.76 -6.05 -6.97
C PHE A 175 13.57 -7.36 -7.08
N ASP A 176 12.94 -8.51 -6.93
CA ASP A 176 13.59 -9.82 -7.06
C ASP A 176 14.11 -10.04 -8.49
N VAL A 177 13.40 -9.53 -9.49
CA VAL A 177 13.80 -9.58 -10.89
C VAL A 177 15.15 -8.90 -11.10
N PHE A 178 15.39 -7.79 -10.40
CA PHE A 178 16.66 -7.06 -10.45
C PHE A 178 17.79 -7.79 -9.73
N GLN A 179 17.50 -8.52 -8.67
CA GLN A 179 18.52 -9.18 -7.86
C GLN A 179 18.91 -10.57 -8.39
N LYS A 180 17.92 -11.37 -8.83
CA LYS A 180 18.13 -12.79 -9.20
C LYS A 180 18.49 -13.01 -10.67
N ASN A 181 18.24 -12.03 -11.54
CA ASN A 181 18.44 -12.19 -12.97
C ASN A 181 19.86 -11.94 -13.49
N TYR A 182 20.81 -11.58 -12.63
CA TYR A 182 22.18 -11.31 -13.06
C TYR A 182 23.18 -12.26 -12.42
N SER A 183 23.95 -12.96 -13.28
CA SER A 183 25.22 -13.57 -12.89
C SER A 183 26.16 -12.47 -12.38
N LEU A 184 27.20 -12.84 -11.64
CA LEU A 184 28.20 -11.90 -11.12
C LEU A 184 28.75 -10.99 -12.24
N LEU A 185 29.05 -11.57 -13.41
CA LEU A 185 29.50 -10.87 -14.62
C LEU A 185 28.42 -9.90 -15.15
N GLY A 186 27.15 -10.32 -15.13
CA GLY A 186 26.04 -9.44 -15.53
C GLY A 186 25.88 -8.22 -14.61
N ARG A 187 26.09 -8.37 -13.33
CA ARG A 187 26.06 -7.25 -12.35
C ARG A 187 27.19 -6.26 -12.60
N ILE A 188 28.40 -6.76 -12.88
CA ILE A 188 29.57 -5.93 -13.21
C ILE A 188 29.32 -5.17 -14.51
N LYS A 189 28.84 -5.85 -15.56
CA LYS A 189 28.50 -5.24 -16.85
C LYS A 189 27.45 -4.14 -16.70
N THR A 190 26.39 -4.38 -15.95
CA THR A 190 25.33 -3.39 -15.70
C THR A 190 25.84 -2.19 -14.91
N LYS A 191 26.70 -2.42 -13.91
CA LYS A 191 27.32 -1.33 -13.14
C LYS A 191 28.21 -0.47 -14.05
N PHE A 192 29.00 -1.10 -14.90
CA PHE A 192 29.85 -0.41 -15.89
C PHE A 192 29.02 0.41 -16.87
N GLN A 193 27.98 -0.18 -17.46
CA GLN A 193 27.08 0.53 -18.39
C GLN A 193 26.40 1.73 -17.74
N ARG A 194 25.98 1.61 -16.46
CA ARG A 194 25.35 2.71 -15.73
C ARG A 194 26.32 3.87 -15.48
N ILE A 195 27.58 3.56 -15.15
CA ILE A 195 28.60 4.58 -14.86
C ILE A 195 29.08 5.26 -16.17
N THR A 196 29.33 4.46 -17.20
CA THR A 196 29.98 4.97 -18.46
C THR A 196 28.98 5.60 -19.41
N PHE A 197 27.77 5.04 -19.52
CA PHE A 197 26.79 5.47 -20.53
C PHE A 197 25.51 6.07 -19.92
N HIS A 198 25.43 6.22 -18.61
CA HIS A 198 24.24 6.72 -17.88
C HIS A 198 22.95 5.98 -18.27
N GLN A 199 23.07 4.74 -18.75
CA GLN A 199 21.92 3.94 -19.17
C GLN A 199 21.24 3.29 -17.96
N GLY A 200 19.92 3.40 -17.93
CA GLY A 200 19.09 2.67 -16.97
C GLY A 200 19.17 1.16 -17.19
N GLN A 201 18.90 0.41 -16.14
CA GLN A 201 18.83 -1.05 -16.23
C GLN A 201 17.62 -1.46 -17.09
N ARG A 202 17.87 -2.21 -18.18
CA ARG A 202 16.82 -2.76 -19.03
C ARG A 202 16.62 -4.23 -18.66
N ILE A 203 15.37 -4.60 -18.43
CA ILE A 203 14.98 -5.99 -18.19
C ILE A 203 14.05 -6.39 -19.33
N ASP A 204 14.33 -7.53 -19.93
CA ASP A 204 13.45 -8.14 -20.89
C ASP A 204 12.14 -8.58 -20.21
N TYR A 205 10.99 -8.16 -20.76
CA TYR A 205 9.69 -8.40 -20.17
C TYR A 205 9.36 -9.89 -20.11
N GLU A 206 9.62 -10.65 -21.16
CA GLU A 206 9.30 -12.09 -21.20
C GLU A 206 10.12 -12.86 -20.16
N ARG A 207 11.38 -12.46 -19.96
CA ARG A 207 12.23 -13.02 -18.94
C ARG A 207 11.72 -12.68 -17.53
N ALA A 208 11.27 -11.44 -17.31
CA ALA A 208 10.66 -11.02 -16.07
C ALA A 208 9.35 -11.76 -15.82
N ALA A 209 8.48 -11.86 -16.83
CA ALA A 209 7.20 -12.55 -16.73
C ALA A 209 7.35 -14.04 -16.35
N ARG A 210 8.32 -14.75 -16.93
CA ARG A 210 8.63 -16.15 -16.54
C ARG A 210 9.04 -16.29 -15.08
N TYR A 211 9.67 -15.27 -14.51
CA TYR A 211 10.02 -15.25 -13.10
C TYR A 211 8.80 -15.13 -12.20
N PHE A 212 7.79 -14.35 -12.60
CA PHE A 212 6.54 -14.20 -11.85
C PHE A 212 5.55 -15.37 -12.07
N SER A 213 5.63 -16.07 -13.20
CA SER A 213 4.76 -17.20 -13.54
C SER A 213 5.17 -18.54 -12.89
N GLY A 214 6.31 -18.58 -12.20
CA GLY A 214 6.73 -19.77 -11.44
C GLY A 214 5.78 -20.06 -10.27
N PRO A 215 5.72 -21.32 -9.77
CA PRO A 215 4.90 -21.64 -8.61
C PRO A 215 5.32 -20.81 -7.43
N VAL A 216 4.48 -19.85 -7.08
CA VAL A 216 4.65 -19.07 -5.87
C VAL A 216 3.99 -19.87 -4.77
N SER A 217 4.74 -20.22 -3.74
CA SER A 217 4.16 -20.81 -2.53
C SER A 217 3.33 -19.75 -1.81
N TYR A 218 2.16 -19.44 -2.36
CA TYR A 218 1.14 -18.64 -1.67
C TYR A 218 0.34 -19.57 -0.77
N THR A 219 0.79 -19.75 0.42
CA THR A 219 -0.09 -20.25 1.45
C THR A 219 -0.90 -19.08 1.98
N HIS A 220 -1.98 -18.69 1.37
CA HIS A 220 -3.07 -17.82 1.87
C HIS A 220 -3.40 -16.57 1.02
N LEU A 221 -3.47 -16.70 -0.31
CA LEU A 221 -4.37 -15.87 -1.09
C LEU A 221 -5.18 -16.81 -2.00
N THR A 222 -6.04 -17.63 -1.42
CA THR A 222 -7.20 -18.11 -2.13
C THR A 222 -8.27 -17.02 -1.96
N LEU A 223 -8.31 -16.08 -2.89
CA LEU A 223 -9.57 -15.41 -3.16
C LEU A 223 -10.56 -16.51 -3.54
N PRO A 224 -11.74 -16.61 -2.92
CA PRO A 224 -12.76 -17.50 -3.38
C PRO A 224 -13.11 -17.10 -4.82
N THR A 225 -12.74 -17.92 -5.79
CA THR A 225 -13.27 -17.85 -7.14
C THR A 225 -14.69 -18.39 -7.06
N ASN A 226 -15.67 -17.51 -7.09
CA ASN A 226 -17.04 -17.81 -7.51
C ASN A 226 -17.18 -17.40 -8.96
#